data_1dd281bd4148e6778d00d4be34d62224
#
_entry.id   1dd281bd4148e6778d00d4be34d62224
#
_cell.length_a   1.000
_cell.length_b   1.000
_cell.length_c   1.000
_cell.angle_alpha   90.00
_cell.angle_beta   90.00
_cell.angle_gamma   90.00
#
_symmetry.space_group_name_H-M   'P 1'
#
loop_
_entity.id
_entity.type
_entity.pdbx_description
1 polymer ?
#
loop_
_entity_poly.entity_id
_entity_poly.type
_entity_poly.pdbx_seq_one_letter_code
_entity_poly.pdbx_strand_id
1 'polypeptide(L)'
;KREPNKNRIMLNDLHQRQSVKPIVKQIISLLQDICPSKTITNIAFMGFGKHESYPLHRDNMDVLLLQVKGRIKLVVKEINKVMIPGDVVYIPRGTDHEITPLQSRVTYSFGIEG
;
A
#
# COMPACT_ATOMS: atom_id res chain seq x y z
N LYS A 1 -5.47 5.82 16.17
CA LYS A 1 -5.23 6.37 14.84
C LYS A 1 -3.88 7.05 14.79
N ARG A 2 -3.16 6.81 13.75
CA ARG A 2 -1.80 7.27 13.60
C ARG A 2 -1.74 8.55 12.77
N GLU A 3 -0.91 9.47 13.20
CA GLU A 3 -0.72 10.70 12.46
C GLU A 3 0.44 10.55 11.49
N PRO A 4 0.35 11.13 10.30
CA PRO A 4 1.45 11.06 9.36
C PRO A 4 2.66 11.83 9.89
N ASN A 5 3.81 11.31 9.59
CA ASN A 5 5.06 12.01 9.79
C ASN A 5 5.08 13.21 8.82
N LYS A 6 5.80 14.28 9.18
CA LYS A 6 5.87 15.45 8.30
C LYS A 6 6.53 15.15 6.96
N ASN A 7 7.26 14.04 6.85
CA ASN A 7 7.88 13.63 5.60
C ASN A 7 7.11 12.52 4.90
N ARG A 8 5.90 12.24 5.37
CA ARG A 8 5.09 11.17 4.80
C ARG A 8 3.71 11.70 4.47
N ILE A 9 3.25 11.35 3.27
CA ILE A 9 1.93 11.75 2.78
C ILE A 9 1.15 10.48 2.51
N MET A 10 -0.08 10.43 3.03
CA MET A 10 -1.00 9.33 2.80
C MET A 10 -2.25 9.90 2.18
N LEU A 11 -2.60 9.42 0.98
CA LEU A 11 -3.73 9.93 0.21
C LEU A 11 -4.76 8.83 0.06
N ASN A 12 -5.95 9.06 0.60
CA ASN A 12 -7.06 8.12 0.51
C ASN A 12 -7.83 8.31 -0.78
N ASP A 13 -8.37 7.22 -1.29
CA ASP A 13 -9.25 7.25 -2.46
C ASP A 13 -8.62 7.97 -3.63
N LEU A 14 -7.34 7.71 -3.84
CA LEU A 14 -6.58 8.34 -4.89
C LEU A 14 -7.23 8.10 -6.25
N HIS A 15 -7.90 6.97 -6.42
CA HIS A 15 -8.54 6.61 -7.69
C HIS A 15 -9.68 7.55 -8.07
N GLN A 16 -10.18 8.36 -7.13
CA GLN A 16 -11.27 9.29 -7.39
C GLN A 16 -10.77 10.67 -7.82
N ARG A 17 -9.47 10.85 -7.87
CA ARG A 17 -8.89 12.14 -8.24
C ARG A 17 -8.56 12.14 -9.72
N GLN A 18 -8.71 13.32 -10.35
CA GLN A 18 -8.40 13.45 -11.77
C GLN A 18 -6.93 13.19 -12.07
N SER A 19 -6.05 13.50 -11.12
CA SER A 19 -4.62 13.32 -11.29
C SER A 19 -4.16 11.88 -11.08
N VAL A 20 -5.07 10.97 -10.79
CA VAL A 20 -4.72 9.56 -10.61
C VAL A 20 -4.20 8.98 -11.90
N LYS A 21 -3.07 8.30 -11.79
CA LYS A 21 -2.44 7.68 -12.96
C LYS A 21 -3.32 6.55 -13.49
N PRO A 22 -3.34 6.37 -14.81
CA PRO A 22 -4.16 5.31 -15.41
C PRO A 22 -3.89 3.92 -14.84
N ILE A 23 -2.64 3.65 -14.44
CA ILE A 23 -2.29 2.32 -13.89
C ILE A 23 -3.09 2.02 -12.63
N VAL A 24 -3.33 3.01 -11.78
CA VAL A 24 -4.11 2.80 -10.56
C VAL A 24 -5.54 2.43 -10.91
N LYS A 25 -6.13 3.14 -11.86
CA LYS A 25 -7.49 2.84 -12.31
C LYS A 25 -7.59 1.45 -12.92
N GLN A 26 -6.59 1.05 -13.68
CA GLN A 26 -6.56 -0.28 -14.29
C GLN A 26 -6.47 -1.37 -13.23
N ILE A 27 -5.65 -1.16 -12.21
CA ILE A 27 -5.52 -2.15 -11.14
C ILE A 27 -6.82 -2.28 -10.37
N ILE A 28 -7.46 -1.16 -10.04
CA ILE A 28 -8.73 -1.17 -9.31
C ILE A 28 -9.79 -1.90 -10.15
N SER A 29 -9.86 -1.60 -11.43
CA SER A 29 -10.81 -2.26 -12.31
C SER A 29 -10.58 -3.75 -12.37
N LEU A 30 -9.32 -4.17 -12.48
CA LEU A 30 -8.98 -5.58 -12.49
C LEU A 30 -9.37 -6.27 -11.19
N LEU A 31 -9.08 -5.63 -10.06
CA LEU A 31 -9.45 -6.20 -8.77
C LEU A 31 -10.96 -6.32 -8.61
N GLN A 32 -11.72 -5.35 -9.12
CA GLN A 32 -13.17 -5.41 -9.08
C GLN A 32 -13.72 -6.54 -9.96
N ASP A 33 -13.06 -6.80 -11.09
CA ASP A 33 -13.44 -7.91 -11.94
C ASP A 33 -13.19 -9.26 -11.25
N ILE A 34 -12.07 -9.36 -10.54
CA ILE A 34 -11.71 -10.60 -9.84
C ILE A 34 -12.57 -10.79 -8.59
N CYS A 35 -12.90 -9.70 -7.91
CA CYS A 35 -13.64 -9.71 -6.65
C CYS A 35 -14.88 -8.84 -6.77
N PRO A 36 -15.87 -9.22 -7.56
CA PRO A 36 -16.99 -8.32 -7.87
C PRO A 36 -17.86 -7.96 -6.68
N SER A 37 -17.85 -8.75 -5.62
CA SER A 37 -18.65 -8.46 -4.43
C SER A 37 -17.87 -7.66 -3.39
N LYS A 38 -16.65 -7.25 -3.70
CA LYS A 38 -15.80 -6.55 -2.75
C LYS A 38 -15.70 -5.07 -3.09
N THR A 39 -15.40 -4.26 -2.10
CA THR A 39 -15.11 -2.85 -2.28
C THR A 39 -13.61 -2.66 -2.33
N ILE A 40 -13.13 -1.98 -3.36
CA ILE A 40 -11.71 -1.73 -3.54
C ILE A 40 -11.43 -0.26 -3.23
N THR A 41 -10.53 -0.01 -2.31
CA THR A 41 -10.08 1.33 -1.98
C THR A 41 -8.60 1.48 -2.31
N ASN A 42 -8.15 2.71 -2.41
CA ASN A 42 -6.76 2.98 -2.76
C ASN A 42 -6.18 4.03 -1.81
N ILE A 43 -5.01 3.73 -1.30
CA ILE A 43 -4.25 4.63 -0.45
C ILE A 43 -2.83 4.66 -1.00
N ALA A 44 -2.30 5.86 -1.20
CA ALA A 44 -0.91 6.01 -1.64
C ALA A 44 -0.06 6.44 -0.46
N PHE A 45 1.09 5.80 -0.30
CA PHE A 45 2.06 6.17 0.71
C PHE A 45 3.27 6.78 0.02
N MET A 46 3.62 7.98 0.43
CA MET A 46 4.78 8.70 -0.08
C MET A 46 5.65 9.11 1.09
N GLY A 47 6.92 8.81 1.02
CA GLY A 47 7.87 9.17 2.07
C GLY A 47 9.14 9.69 1.44
N PHE A 48 9.74 10.68 2.09
CA PHE A 48 10.92 11.34 1.55
C PHE A 48 12.18 11.03 2.35
N GLY A 49 12.12 10.11 3.29
CA GLY A 49 13.26 9.71 4.08
C GLY A 49 13.11 8.31 4.63
N LYS A 50 14.18 7.85 5.27
CA LYS A 50 14.22 6.49 5.81
C LYS A 50 13.47 6.33 7.13
N HIS A 51 13.04 7.45 7.71
CA HIS A 51 12.51 7.42 9.07
C HIS A 51 11.01 7.23 9.13
N GLU A 52 10.33 7.33 8.01
CA GLU A 52 8.88 7.19 7.95
C GLU A 52 8.53 5.73 7.79
N SER A 53 8.15 5.08 8.87
CA SER A 53 7.77 3.69 8.82
C SER A 53 6.34 3.52 9.30
N TYR A 54 5.74 2.42 8.88
CA TYR A 54 4.49 1.94 9.42
C TYR A 54 4.83 0.87 10.44
N PRO A 55 4.57 1.12 11.73
CA PRO A 55 4.86 0.10 12.74
C PRO A 55 4.00 -1.13 12.54
N LEU A 56 4.37 -2.18 13.22
CA LEU A 56 3.65 -3.44 13.16
C LEU A 56 2.17 -3.22 13.42
N HIS A 57 1.33 -3.69 12.51
CA HIS A 57 -0.11 -3.57 12.64
C HIS A 57 -0.78 -4.65 11.77
N ARG A 58 -2.09 -4.73 11.90
CA ARG A 58 -2.90 -5.59 11.05
C ARG A 58 -4.08 -4.80 10.54
N ASP A 59 -4.56 -5.17 9.38
CA ASP A 59 -5.69 -4.51 8.76
C ASP A 59 -6.92 -5.38 8.82
N ASN A 60 -8.07 -4.71 8.76
CA ASN A 60 -9.38 -5.32 8.83
C ASN A 60 -9.88 -5.74 7.45
N MET A 61 -8.99 -5.80 6.48
CA MET A 61 -9.29 -6.12 5.10
C MET A 61 -8.06 -6.74 4.48
N ASP A 62 -8.24 -7.39 3.35
CA ASP A 62 -7.11 -7.84 2.55
C ASP A 62 -6.45 -6.63 1.90
N VAL A 63 -5.14 -6.68 1.74
CA VAL A 63 -4.39 -5.56 1.20
C VAL A 63 -3.47 -6.06 0.09
N LEU A 64 -3.45 -5.31 -1.02
CA LEU A 64 -2.49 -5.52 -2.09
C LEU A 64 -1.55 -4.32 -2.11
N LEU A 65 -0.26 -4.56 -1.96
CA LEU A 65 0.75 -3.52 -2.03
C LEU A 65 1.45 -3.55 -3.38
N LEU A 66 1.56 -2.40 -4.00
CA LEU A 66 2.32 -2.23 -5.25
C LEU A 66 3.42 -1.21 -4.99
N GLN A 67 4.67 -1.63 -5.14
CA GLN A 67 5.80 -0.72 -5.01
C GLN A 67 6.03 -0.05 -6.35
N VAL A 68 6.01 1.28 -6.35
CA VAL A 68 6.08 2.07 -7.58
C VAL A 68 7.44 2.73 -7.73
N LYS A 69 7.98 3.28 -6.64
CA LYS A 69 9.24 4.01 -6.68
C LYS A 69 9.98 3.78 -5.37
N GLY A 70 11.30 3.64 -5.45
CA GLY A 70 12.12 3.43 -4.27
C GLY A 70 11.97 2.04 -3.70
N ARG A 71 12.54 1.82 -2.54
CA ARG A 71 12.56 0.51 -1.88
C ARG A 71 12.03 0.61 -0.47
N ILE A 72 11.34 -0.43 -0.06
CA ILE A 72 10.89 -0.58 1.31
C ILE A 72 11.27 -1.96 1.82
N LYS A 73 11.34 -2.10 3.13
CA LYS A 73 11.46 -3.39 3.79
C LYS A 73 10.08 -3.73 4.35
N LEU A 74 9.57 -4.87 3.95
CA LEU A 74 8.28 -5.37 4.42
C LEU A 74 8.52 -6.60 5.28
N VAL A 75 7.96 -6.57 6.48
CA VAL A 75 7.97 -7.72 7.37
C VAL A 75 6.53 -8.19 7.52
N VAL A 76 6.25 -9.42 7.10
CA VAL A 76 4.94 -10.03 7.21
C VAL A 76 5.14 -11.34 7.96
N LYS A 77 4.62 -11.42 9.18
CA LYS A 77 4.88 -12.55 10.07
C LYS A 77 6.39 -12.72 10.24
N GLU A 78 6.93 -13.84 9.79
CA GLU A 78 8.37 -14.13 9.92
C GLU A 78 9.14 -13.87 8.63
N ILE A 79 8.47 -13.33 7.61
CA ILE A 79 9.08 -13.12 6.31
C ILE A 79 9.54 -11.68 6.19
N ASN A 80 10.81 -11.49 5.86
CA ASN A 80 11.38 -10.19 5.54
C ASN A 80 11.58 -10.10 4.04
N LYS A 81 11.10 -9.04 3.42
CA LYS A 81 11.24 -8.86 1.99
C LYS A 81 11.54 -7.40 1.68
N VAL A 82 12.51 -7.19 0.81
CA VAL A 82 12.74 -5.86 0.24
C VAL A 82 11.91 -5.77 -1.03
N MET A 83 11.00 -4.80 -1.07
CA MET A 83 10.19 -4.54 -2.26
C MET A 83 10.86 -3.47 -3.11
N ILE A 84 11.00 -3.77 -4.37
CA ILE A 84 11.54 -2.85 -5.38
C ILE A 84 10.43 -2.48 -6.35
N PRO A 85 10.62 -1.45 -7.18
CA PRO A 85 9.57 -1.04 -8.13
C PRO A 85 9.10 -2.20 -8.99
N GLY A 86 7.79 -2.35 -9.07
CA GLY A 86 7.15 -3.45 -9.79
C GLY A 86 6.74 -4.61 -8.91
N ASP A 87 7.23 -4.68 -7.69
CA ASP A 87 6.85 -5.77 -6.78
C ASP A 87 5.43 -5.58 -6.26
N VAL A 88 4.74 -6.70 -6.11
CA VAL A 88 3.37 -6.75 -5.60
C VAL A 88 3.33 -7.79 -4.48
N VAL A 89 2.69 -7.42 -3.38
CA VAL A 89 2.52 -8.34 -2.25
C VAL A 89 1.07 -8.29 -1.80
N TYR A 90 0.49 -9.47 -1.59
CA TYR A 90 -0.86 -9.61 -1.07
C TYR A 90 -0.78 -9.97 0.41
N ILE A 91 -1.48 -9.21 1.24
CA ILE A 91 -1.49 -9.42 2.69
C ILE A 91 -2.92 -9.74 3.11
N PRO A 92 -3.20 -10.95 3.53
CA PRO A 92 -4.55 -11.31 3.97
C PRO A 92 -4.97 -10.53 5.21
N ARG A 93 -6.26 -10.36 5.35
CA ARG A 93 -6.87 -9.73 6.53
C ARG A 93 -6.29 -10.32 7.81
N GLY A 94 -6.03 -9.46 8.77
CA GLY A 94 -5.59 -9.88 10.10
C GLY A 94 -4.15 -10.34 10.20
N THR A 95 -3.36 -10.16 9.14
CA THR A 95 -1.96 -10.55 9.15
C THR A 95 -1.11 -9.38 9.62
N ASP A 96 -0.32 -9.60 10.65
CA ASP A 96 0.59 -8.58 11.17
C ASP A 96 1.66 -8.26 10.14
N HIS A 97 1.90 -6.98 9.92
CA HIS A 97 2.94 -6.56 8.98
C HIS A 97 3.47 -5.19 9.37
N GLU A 98 4.64 -4.89 8.84
CA GLU A 98 5.36 -3.67 9.16
C GLU A 98 6.13 -3.23 7.92
N ILE A 99 6.14 -1.92 7.66
CA ILE A 99 6.80 -1.36 6.48
C ILE A 99 7.80 -0.32 6.93
N THR A 100 9.03 -0.46 6.45
CA THR A 100 10.10 0.49 6.73
C THR A 100 10.69 0.97 5.41
N PRO A 101 10.56 2.26 5.08
CA PRO A 101 11.19 2.79 3.88
C PRO A 101 12.71 2.72 3.98
N LEU A 102 13.36 2.32 2.90
CA LEU A 102 14.82 2.30 2.83
C LEU A 102 15.35 3.53 2.10
N GLN A 103 14.48 4.26 1.44
CA GLN A 103 14.79 5.48 0.72
C GLN A 103 13.47 6.19 0.42
N SER A 104 13.51 7.32 -0.25
CA SER A 104 12.27 7.95 -0.72
C SER A 104 11.48 6.96 -1.56
N ARG A 105 10.18 6.90 -1.32
CA ARG A 105 9.39 5.82 -1.92
C ARG A 105 7.99 6.28 -2.27
N VAL A 106 7.36 5.53 -3.18
CA VAL A 106 5.93 5.59 -3.47
C VAL A 106 5.42 4.16 -3.45
N THR A 107 4.46 3.90 -2.58
CA THR A 107 3.83 2.59 -2.45
C THR A 107 2.32 2.78 -2.53
N TYR A 108 1.66 2.04 -3.39
CA TYR A 108 0.20 2.04 -3.45
C TYR A 108 -0.33 0.86 -2.65
N SER A 109 -1.33 1.13 -1.82
CA SER A 109 -2.00 0.12 -1.03
C SER A 109 -3.45 0.06 -1.49
N PHE A 110 -3.92 -1.13 -1.85
CA PHE A 110 -5.29 -1.35 -2.27
C PHE A 110 -5.97 -2.21 -1.22
N GLY A 111 -7.00 -1.67 -0.58
CA GLY A 111 -7.79 -2.40 0.39
C GLY A 111 -8.93 -3.13 -0.31
N ILE A 112 -9.13 -4.39 0.05
CA ILE A 112 -10.17 -5.24 -0.53
C ILE A 112 -11.08 -5.65 0.61
N GLU A 113 -12.24 -5.00 0.66
CA GLU A 113 -13.23 -5.20 1.73
C GLU A 113 -14.48 -5.89 1.21
N GLY A 114 -15.09 -6.64 2.09
CA GLY A 114 -16.36 -7.25 1.72
C GLY A 114 -16.69 -8.49 2.55
#